data_035907afb693da1ff772e9e990dd36f2
#
_entry.id   035907afb693da1ff772e9e990dd36f2
#
_cell.length_a   1.000
_cell.length_b   1.000
_cell.length_c   1.000
_cell.angle_alpha   90.00
_cell.angle_beta   90.00
_cell.angle_gamma   90.00
#
_symmetry.space_group_name_H-M   'P 1'
#
loop_
_entity.id
_entity.type
_entity.pdbx_description
1 polymer ?
#
loop_
_entity_poly.entity_id
_entity_poly.type
_entity_poly.pdbx_seq_one_letter_code
_entity_poly.pdbx_strand_id
1 'polypeptide(L)'
;MKRIILLSVLLGSTLSSFAQDVEKEVSLQEVEVKAARVVNKVDGQFIFPSEEQKTHSSSGYSILQKLSLPNIRIDEIAHSIAAIDNRGSVQLRINGIEVDKTEMLSLDPKSICKIDFINNPGVRYGEGIAYVINIMTCKVNRGYIVGTDLTQSITAKNGDDMIFGKWNTGKSEISLSYDFGYNDD
;
A
#
# COMPACT_ATOMS: atom_id res chain seq x y z
N MET A 1 -0.70 -86.71 29.05
CA MET A 1 0.39 -85.78 28.58
C MET A 1 -0.06 -84.75 27.52
N LYS A 2 -1.31 -84.69 27.09
CA LYS A 2 -1.80 -83.72 26.07
C LYS A 2 -2.43 -82.44 26.66
N ARG A 3 -2.61 -82.38 27.99
CA ARG A 3 -3.27 -81.23 28.64
C ARG A 3 -2.30 -80.20 29.19
N ILE A 4 -1.00 -80.48 29.33
CA ILE A 4 0.01 -79.58 29.87
C ILE A 4 0.60 -78.67 28.77
N ILE A 5 0.57 -79.15 27.52
CA ILE A 5 1.08 -78.40 26.35
C ILE A 5 0.13 -77.24 25.96
N LEU A 6 -1.16 -77.38 26.26
CA LEU A 6 -2.16 -76.34 25.90
C LEU A 6 -2.14 -75.16 26.86
N LEU A 7 -1.60 -75.31 28.06
CA LEU A 7 -1.52 -74.22 29.09
C LEU A 7 -0.28 -73.32 28.92
N SER A 8 0.77 -73.84 28.26
CA SER A 8 1.99 -73.05 28.01
C SER A 8 1.90 -72.16 26.83
N VAL A 9 0.97 -72.40 25.88
CA VAL A 9 0.75 -71.54 24.72
C VAL A 9 -0.12 -70.32 25.06
N LEU A 10 -0.95 -70.40 26.12
CA LEU A 10 -1.82 -69.32 26.52
C LEU A 10 -1.14 -68.24 27.39
N LEU A 11 0.07 -68.51 27.92
CA LEU A 11 0.78 -67.60 28.80
C LEU A 11 1.86 -66.75 28.07
N GLY A 12 2.09 -67.06 26.79
CA GLY A 12 3.10 -66.37 25.97
C GLY A 12 2.63 -65.12 25.19
N SER A 13 1.33 -64.78 25.24
CA SER A 13 0.76 -63.77 24.37
C SER A 13 0.43 -62.40 25.04
N THR A 14 0.88 -62.15 26.26
CA THR A 14 0.53 -60.93 27.01
C THR A 14 1.67 -59.94 27.23
N LEU A 15 2.80 -60.06 26.55
CA LEU A 15 3.92 -59.11 26.67
C LEU A 15 4.23 -58.39 25.34
N SER A 16 3.17 -57.97 24.64
CA SER A 16 3.35 -56.91 23.64
C SER A 16 3.23 -55.58 24.36
N SER A 17 4.33 -55.14 24.94
CA SER A 17 4.48 -53.80 25.50
C SER A 17 4.21 -52.76 24.45
N PHE A 18 3.21 -51.97 24.68
CA PHE A 18 2.95 -50.73 23.99
C PHE A 18 4.10 -49.74 24.35
N ALA A 19 5.15 -49.74 23.56
CA ALA A 19 6.00 -48.58 23.39
C ALA A 19 5.39 -47.74 22.28
N GLN A 20 4.35 -46.98 22.58
CA GLN A 20 3.97 -45.83 21.79
C GLN A 20 4.86 -44.69 22.26
N ASP A 21 5.99 -44.52 21.59
CA ASP A 21 6.65 -43.24 21.53
C ASP A 21 5.67 -42.25 20.89
N VAL A 22 5.00 -41.49 21.74
CA VAL A 22 4.28 -40.30 21.32
C VAL A 22 5.37 -39.26 21.00
N GLU A 23 5.93 -39.32 19.78
CA GLU A 23 6.58 -38.17 19.21
C GLU A 23 5.52 -37.06 19.17
N LYS A 24 5.57 -36.21 20.18
CA LYS A 24 4.84 -34.98 20.22
C LYS A 24 5.46 -34.11 19.12
N GLU A 25 4.92 -34.21 17.90
CA GLU A 25 5.19 -33.22 16.87
C GLU A 25 4.85 -31.85 17.47
N VAL A 26 5.87 -31.16 17.92
CA VAL A 26 5.76 -29.74 18.24
C VAL A 26 5.63 -29.06 16.88
N SER A 27 4.40 -28.87 16.43
CA SER A 27 4.09 -27.97 15.35
C SER A 27 4.62 -26.59 15.75
N LEU A 28 5.82 -26.28 15.30
CA LEU A 28 6.34 -24.93 15.37
C LEU A 28 5.37 -24.08 14.56
N GLN A 29 4.58 -23.25 15.24
CA GLN A 29 3.83 -22.22 14.58
C GLN A 29 4.84 -21.42 13.76
N GLU A 30 4.62 -21.42 12.45
CA GLU A 30 5.38 -20.59 11.52
C GLU A 30 5.31 -19.16 12.03
N VAL A 31 6.43 -18.67 12.56
CA VAL A 31 6.52 -17.28 12.99
C VAL A 31 6.57 -16.45 11.72
N GLU A 32 5.40 -16.02 11.27
CA GLU A 32 5.29 -15.03 10.20
C GLU A 32 5.96 -13.73 10.68
N VAL A 33 7.22 -13.54 10.31
CA VAL A 33 7.94 -12.29 10.57
C VAL A 33 7.31 -11.23 9.66
N LYS A 34 6.29 -10.55 10.15
CA LYS A 34 5.76 -9.35 9.49
C LYS A 34 6.82 -8.27 9.58
N ALA A 35 7.48 -8.00 8.47
CA ALA A 35 8.39 -6.88 8.36
C ALA A 35 7.69 -5.59 8.79
N ALA A 36 8.39 -4.73 9.53
CA ALA A 36 7.84 -3.45 9.98
C ALA A 36 7.39 -2.64 8.75
N ARG A 37 6.10 -2.27 8.73
CA ARG A 37 5.54 -1.49 7.62
C ARG A 37 5.96 -0.03 7.65
N VAL A 38 6.50 0.43 8.76
CA VAL A 38 7.00 1.78 8.96
C VAL A 38 8.41 1.69 9.52
N VAL A 39 9.33 2.36 8.86
CA VAL A 39 10.74 2.46 9.27
C VAL A 39 11.05 3.94 9.48
N ASN A 40 11.35 4.32 10.71
CA ASN A 40 11.71 5.68 11.04
C ASN A 40 13.09 6.04 10.52
N LYS A 41 13.28 7.28 10.09
CA LYS A 41 14.54 7.90 9.70
C LYS A 41 14.66 9.30 10.33
N VAL A 42 15.81 9.93 10.19
CA VAL A 42 16.10 11.22 10.86
C VAL A 42 15.13 12.35 10.46
N ASP A 43 14.74 12.40 9.19
CA ASP A 43 13.89 13.44 8.60
C ASP A 43 12.44 12.98 8.32
N GLY A 44 12.06 11.80 8.81
CA GLY A 44 10.71 11.26 8.55
C GLY A 44 10.62 9.74 8.70
N GLN A 45 9.93 9.11 7.75
CA GLN A 45 9.72 7.67 7.78
C GLN A 45 9.52 7.07 6.38
N PHE A 46 9.96 5.83 6.20
CA PHE A 46 9.54 5.00 5.08
C PHE A 46 8.30 4.20 5.46
N ILE A 47 7.31 4.20 4.60
CA ILE A 47 6.07 3.46 4.77
C ILE A 47 5.94 2.47 3.63
N PHE A 48 5.67 1.21 3.96
CA PHE A 48 5.52 0.12 3.01
C PHE A 48 4.05 -0.30 2.97
N PRO A 49 3.30 0.09 1.92
CA PRO A 49 1.90 -0.31 1.78
C PRO A 49 1.76 -1.82 1.68
N SER A 50 0.72 -2.37 2.30
CA SER A 50 0.41 -3.80 2.15
C SER A 50 -0.18 -4.09 0.77
N GLU A 51 -0.11 -5.33 0.32
CA GLU A 51 -0.74 -5.74 -0.93
C GLU A 51 -2.26 -5.54 -0.88
N GLU A 52 -2.87 -5.71 0.28
CA GLU A 52 -4.28 -5.43 0.50
C GLU A 52 -4.60 -3.94 0.29
N GLN A 53 -3.81 -3.03 0.91
CA GLN A 53 -3.97 -1.59 0.72
C GLN A 53 -3.81 -1.19 -0.75
N LYS A 54 -2.83 -1.76 -1.45
CA LYS A 54 -2.60 -1.49 -2.88
C LYS A 54 -3.76 -1.98 -3.75
N THR A 55 -4.25 -3.20 -3.50
CA THR A 55 -5.30 -3.83 -4.30
C THR A 55 -6.64 -3.10 -4.16
N HIS A 56 -6.93 -2.57 -2.97
CA HIS A 56 -8.16 -1.84 -2.69
C HIS A 56 -8.04 -0.33 -2.90
N SER A 57 -6.98 0.14 -3.52
CA SER A 57 -6.80 1.55 -3.86
C SER A 57 -6.92 1.76 -5.36
N SER A 58 -7.57 2.87 -5.75
CA SER A 58 -7.83 3.26 -7.13
C SER A 58 -6.80 4.25 -7.69
N SER A 59 -6.15 5.01 -6.82
CA SER A 59 -5.24 6.10 -7.18
C SER A 59 -4.16 6.34 -6.13
N GLY A 60 -3.25 7.26 -6.40
CA GLY A 60 -2.29 7.74 -5.41
C GLY A 60 -2.94 8.38 -4.18
N TYR A 61 -4.04 9.09 -4.35
CA TYR A 61 -4.79 9.67 -3.22
C TYR A 61 -5.42 8.60 -2.35
N SER A 62 -6.06 7.62 -2.97
CA SER A 62 -6.70 6.50 -2.28
C SER A 62 -5.74 5.73 -1.38
N ILE A 63 -4.55 5.42 -1.87
CA ILE A 63 -3.57 4.70 -1.06
C ILE A 63 -3.00 5.58 0.07
N LEU A 64 -2.72 6.85 -0.19
CA LEU A 64 -2.24 7.77 0.84
C LEU A 64 -3.25 7.96 1.97
N GLN A 65 -4.55 8.03 1.64
CA GLN A 65 -5.62 8.13 2.64
C GLN A 65 -5.65 6.90 3.56
N LYS A 66 -5.49 5.69 3.01
CA LYS A 66 -5.44 4.45 3.80
C LYS A 66 -4.21 4.32 4.69
N LEU A 67 -3.14 5.01 4.37
CA LEU A 67 -1.90 5.00 5.17
C LEU A 67 -1.96 5.94 6.37
N SER A 68 -2.91 6.87 6.41
CA SER A 68 -3.14 7.78 7.53
C SER A 68 -1.86 8.47 8.00
N LEU A 69 -1.24 9.25 7.11
CA LEU A 69 0.02 9.94 7.38
C LEU A 69 -0.13 10.94 8.54
N PRO A 70 0.83 11.02 9.47
CA PRO A 70 0.75 11.93 10.61
C PRO A 70 0.74 13.39 10.16
N ASN A 71 -0.13 14.20 10.77
CA ASN A 71 -0.33 15.62 10.51
C ASN A 71 -0.75 15.98 9.07
N ILE A 72 -1.20 15.00 8.30
CA ILE A 72 -1.66 15.19 6.92
C ILE A 72 -3.14 14.81 6.84
N ARG A 73 -3.93 15.67 6.26
CA ARG A 73 -5.29 15.38 5.82
C ARG A 73 -5.31 15.14 4.32
N ILE A 74 -5.87 14.03 3.93
CA ILE A 74 -6.02 13.62 2.55
C ILE A 74 -7.52 13.48 2.28
N ASP A 75 -7.98 14.17 1.25
CA ASP A 75 -9.35 14.06 0.75
C ASP A 75 -9.28 13.39 -0.63
N GLU A 76 -9.73 12.14 -0.67
CA GLU A 76 -9.75 11.35 -1.91
C GLU A 76 -10.75 11.89 -2.92
N ILE A 77 -11.87 12.45 -2.45
CA ILE A 77 -12.93 12.98 -3.32
C ILE A 77 -12.55 14.33 -3.91
N ALA A 78 -12.07 15.24 -3.05
CA ALA A 78 -11.62 16.56 -3.49
C ALA A 78 -10.20 16.53 -4.10
N HIS A 79 -9.54 15.38 -4.12
CA HIS A 79 -8.15 15.19 -4.59
C HIS A 79 -7.19 16.21 -3.99
N SER A 80 -7.34 16.48 -2.69
CA SER A 80 -6.56 17.48 -1.98
C SER A 80 -5.76 16.87 -0.83
N ILE A 81 -4.60 17.45 -0.58
CA ILE A 81 -3.71 17.08 0.52
C ILE A 81 -3.30 18.35 1.24
N ALA A 82 -3.47 18.38 2.55
CA ALA A 82 -3.15 19.53 3.38
C ALA A 82 -2.47 19.12 4.69
N ALA A 83 -1.57 19.96 5.17
CA ALA A 83 -1.03 19.84 6.52
C ALA A 83 -2.08 20.32 7.55
N ILE A 84 -2.28 19.54 8.62
CA ILE A 84 -3.26 19.87 9.67
C ILE A 84 -2.72 20.93 10.62
N ASP A 85 -1.40 20.98 10.78
CA ASP A 85 -0.71 21.81 11.76
C ASP A 85 -0.33 23.21 11.27
N ASN A 86 -0.76 23.59 10.07
CA ASN A 86 -0.52 24.90 9.45
C ASN A 86 0.97 25.33 9.35
N ARG A 87 1.91 24.37 9.40
CA ARG A 87 3.35 24.68 9.28
C ARG A 87 3.76 25.05 7.86
N GLY A 88 2.96 24.73 6.86
CA GLY A 88 3.23 25.01 5.46
C GLY A 88 2.48 24.06 4.53
N SER A 89 2.89 24.05 3.28
CA SER A 89 2.29 23.20 2.25
C SER A 89 2.89 21.78 2.24
N VAL A 90 2.18 20.89 1.55
CA VAL A 90 2.61 19.51 1.29
C VAL A 90 3.03 19.40 -0.16
N GLN A 91 4.25 18.91 -0.41
CA GLN A 91 4.74 18.66 -1.75
C GLN A 91 4.62 17.18 -2.09
N LEU A 92 4.03 16.88 -3.26
CA LEU A 92 3.90 15.55 -3.79
C LEU A 92 5.01 15.25 -4.79
N ARG A 93 5.59 14.07 -4.70
CA ARG A 93 6.64 13.60 -5.61
C ARG A 93 6.44 12.14 -5.97
N ILE A 94 6.80 11.78 -7.20
CA ILE A 94 6.91 10.39 -7.64
C ILE A 94 8.35 10.17 -8.11
N ASN A 95 9.03 9.20 -7.51
CA ASN A 95 10.44 8.89 -7.79
C ASN A 95 11.37 10.11 -7.72
N GLY A 96 11.08 11.04 -6.80
CA GLY A 96 11.86 12.25 -6.60
C GLY A 96 11.49 13.43 -7.51
N ILE A 97 10.56 13.27 -8.45
CA ILE A 97 10.06 14.32 -9.34
C ILE A 97 8.77 14.89 -8.73
N GLU A 98 8.66 16.20 -8.66
CA GLU A 98 7.44 16.87 -8.22
C GLU A 98 6.32 16.61 -9.21
N VAL A 99 5.12 16.34 -8.70
CA VAL A 99 3.97 15.92 -9.49
C VAL A 99 2.72 16.71 -9.09
N ASP A 100 1.80 16.80 -10.02
CA ASP A 100 0.51 17.45 -9.83
C ASP A 100 -0.62 16.45 -9.53
N LYS A 101 -1.86 16.95 -9.57
CA LYS A 101 -3.08 16.16 -9.36
C LYS A 101 -3.21 15.02 -10.37
N THR A 102 -2.89 15.28 -11.64
CA THR A 102 -3.09 14.33 -12.74
C THR A 102 -2.20 13.09 -12.60
N GLU A 103 -0.92 13.31 -12.30
CA GLU A 103 0.01 12.21 -12.05
C GLU A 103 -0.40 11.36 -10.84
N MET A 104 -0.90 12.01 -9.79
CA MET A 104 -1.39 11.29 -8.60
C MET A 104 -2.65 10.47 -8.88
N LEU A 105 -3.56 10.95 -9.73
CA LEU A 105 -4.75 10.22 -10.14
C LEU A 105 -4.41 9.04 -11.06
N SER A 106 -3.45 9.23 -11.97
CA SER A 106 -3.00 8.20 -12.91
C SER A 106 -1.99 7.21 -12.33
N LEU A 107 -1.62 7.35 -11.05
CA LEU A 107 -0.68 6.43 -10.41
C LEU A 107 -1.35 5.10 -10.10
N ASP A 108 -0.77 4.00 -10.62
CA ASP A 108 -1.18 2.65 -10.26
C ASP A 108 -0.68 2.29 -8.85
N PRO A 109 -1.56 2.11 -7.85
CA PRO A 109 -1.15 1.76 -6.50
C PRO A 109 -0.35 0.47 -6.39
N LYS A 110 -0.55 -0.48 -7.31
CA LYS A 110 0.18 -1.75 -7.35
C LYS A 110 1.65 -1.59 -7.71
N SER A 111 2.00 -0.48 -8.37
CA SER A 111 3.38 -0.16 -8.69
C SER A 111 4.17 0.38 -7.51
N ILE A 112 3.51 0.81 -6.44
CA ILE A 112 4.15 1.47 -5.31
C ILE A 112 4.93 0.47 -4.47
N CYS A 113 6.20 0.75 -4.25
CA CYS A 113 7.05 0.00 -3.33
C CYS A 113 7.03 0.52 -1.93
N LYS A 114 7.26 1.79 -1.81
CA LYS A 114 7.32 2.49 -0.54
C LYS A 114 7.00 3.96 -0.72
N ILE A 115 6.62 4.59 0.36
CA ILE A 115 6.43 6.02 0.44
C ILE A 115 7.48 6.57 1.39
N ASP A 116 8.22 7.55 0.91
CA ASP A 116 9.16 8.33 1.70
C ASP A 116 8.44 9.58 2.20
N PHE A 117 7.99 9.52 3.44
CA PHE A 117 7.33 10.63 4.11
C PHE A 117 8.37 11.44 4.90
N ILE A 118 8.59 12.69 4.48
CA ILE A 118 9.55 13.61 5.08
C ILE A 118 8.77 14.68 5.85
N ASN A 119 8.95 14.72 7.16
CA ASN A 119 8.26 15.66 8.06
C ASN A 119 9.12 16.85 8.45
N ASN A 120 10.36 16.89 7.98
CA ASN A 120 11.27 18.03 8.15
C ASN A 120 12.15 18.17 6.89
N PRO A 121 11.55 18.64 5.77
CA PRO A 121 12.20 18.59 4.46
C PRO A 121 13.39 19.54 4.30
N GLY A 122 13.49 20.57 5.15
CA GLY A 122 14.51 21.60 5.01
C GLY A 122 14.34 22.43 3.72
N VAL A 123 15.26 23.34 3.48
CA VAL A 123 15.22 24.33 2.37
C VAL A 123 15.36 23.71 0.98
N ARG A 124 15.83 22.49 0.87
CA ARG A 124 16.07 21.80 -0.43
C ARG A 124 14.80 21.53 -1.24
N TYR A 125 13.64 21.57 -0.59
CA TYR A 125 12.35 21.33 -1.23
C TYR A 125 11.58 22.61 -1.52
N GLY A 126 12.13 23.77 -1.16
CA GLY A 126 11.51 25.07 -1.33
C GLY A 126 11.07 25.70 -0.01
N GLU A 127 10.80 27.01 -0.07
CA GLU A 127 10.26 27.74 1.08
C GLU A 127 8.78 27.41 1.29
N GLY A 128 8.37 27.32 2.56
CA GLY A 128 6.98 27.06 2.91
C GLY A 128 6.53 25.61 2.76
N ILE A 129 7.41 24.68 2.39
CA ILE A 129 7.11 23.24 2.35
C ILE A 129 7.33 22.65 3.74
N ALA A 130 6.25 22.20 4.37
CA ALA A 130 6.28 21.57 5.69
C ALA A 130 6.46 20.04 5.61
N TYR A 131 5.92 19.43 4.57
CA TYR A 131 5.95 17.98 4.37
C TYR A 131 6.23 17.63 2.92
N VAL A 132 6.95 16.53 2.72
CA VAL A 132 7.13 15.95 1.38
C VAL A 132 6.67 14.50 1.41
N ILE A 133 5.83 14.14 0.46
CA ILE A 133 5.38 12.77 0.23
C ILE A 133 5.98 12.32 -1.10
N ASN A 134 7.03 11.50 -1.03
CA ASN A 134 7.68 10.97 -2.23
C ASN A 134 7.31 9.49 -2.40
N ILE A 135 6.49 9.22 -3.38
CA ILE A 135 6.04 7.86 -3.72
C ILE A 135 7.11 7.21 -4.60
N MET A 136 7.63 6.09 -4.15
CA MET A 136 8.64 5.34 -4.89
C MET A 136 8.02 4.10 -5.51
N THR A 137 8.10 3.99 -6.84
CA THR A 137 7.60 2.85 -7.61
C THR A 137 8.74 1.87 -7.93
N CYS A 138 8.47 0.58 -7.86
CA CYS A 138 9.43 -0.48 -8.16
C CYS A 138 9.29 -1.08 -9.54
N LYS A 139 8.09 -1.11 -10.05
CA LYS A 139 7.80 -1.78 -11.32
C LYS A 139 7.54 -0.72 -12.37
N VAL A 140 8.25 -0.82 -13.46
CA VAL A 140 7.86 -0.14 -14.70
C VAL A 140 6.71 -0.97 -15.28
N ASN A 141 5.47 -0.60 -14.96
CA ASN A 141 4.32 -1.28 -15.52
C ASN A 141 4.23 -0.95 -17.01
N ARG A 142 4.23 -1.99 -17.85
CA ARG A 142 3.82 -1.84 -19.25
C ARG A 142 2.31 -1.91 -19.29
N GLY A 143 1.68 -0.91 -19.87
CA GLY A 143 0.22 -0.88 -19.95
C GLY A 143 -0.29 0.52 -20.20
N TYR A 144 -1.59 0.66 -20.09
CA TYR A 144 -2.27 1.94 -20.18
C TYR A 144 -3.22 2.12 -19.01
N ILE A 145 -3.42 3.36 -18.63
CA ILE A 145 -4.42 3.78 -17.65
C ILE A 145 -5.25 4.85 -18.34
N VAL A 146 -6.56 4.74 -18.24
CA VAL A 146 -7.50 5.78 -18.69
C VAL A 146 -8.47 6.01 -17.55
N GLY A 147 -8.74 7.27 -17.27
CA GLY A 147 -9.65 7.63 -16.19
C GLY A 147 -10.34 8.96 -16.47
N THR A 148 -11.40 9.18 -15.73
CA THR A 148 -12.13 10.44 -15.69
C THR A 148 -12.31 10.87 -14.24
N ASP A 149 -12.21 12.15 -14.00
CA ASP A 149 -12.57 12.80 -12.74
C ASP A 149 -13.67 13.80 -13.04
N LEU A 150 -14.83 13.61 -12.44
CA LEU A 150 -16.01 14.44 -12.69
C LEU A 150 -16.43 15.07 -11.36
N THR A 151 -16.20 16.34 -11.22
CA THR A 151 -16.55 17.09 -10.02
C THR A 151 -17.59 18.16 -10.38
N GLN A 152 -18.84 17.94 -9.96
CA GLN A 152 -19.93 18.83 -10.30
C GLN A 152 -20.64 19.32 -9.01
N SER A 153 -20.94 20.62 -8.97
CA SER A 153 -21.74 21.20 -7.90
C SER A 153 -23.22 21.23 -8.30
N ILE A 154 -24.06 20.64 -7.46
CA ILE A 154 -25.51 20.60 -7.70
C ILE A 154 -26.16 21.98 -7.49
N THR A 155 -25.58 22.80 -6.61
CA THR A 155 -26.18 24.09 -6.19
C THR A 155 -25.62 25.30 -6.91
N ALA A 156 -24.37 25.25 -7.36
CA ALA A 156 -23.66 26.40 -7.90
C ALA A 156 -23.44 26.34 -9.42
N LYS A 157 -24.03 25.35 -10.11
CA LYS A 157 -23.87 25.14 -11.58
C LYS A 157 -22.45 25.33 -12.09
N ASN A 158 -21.48 24.90 -11.31
CA ASN A 158 -20.08 24.84 -11.68
C ASN A 158 -19.61 23.39 -11.68
N GLY A 159 -18.68 23.09 -12.53
CA GLY A 159 -18.09 21.77 -12.63
C GLY A 159 -16.68 21.83 -13.18
N ASP A 160 -15.92 20.83 -12.80
CA ASP A 160 -14.56 20.63 -13.23
C ASP A 160 -14.40 19.15 -13.62
N ASP A 161 -14.32 18.93 -14.92
CA ASP A 161 -14.28 17.59 -15.48
C ASP A 161 -12.91 17.35 -16.11
N MET A 162 -12.26 16.24 -15.77
CA MET A 162 -10.97 15.86 -16.33
C MET A 162 -11.03 14.46 -16.93
N ILE A 163 -10.42 14.32 -18.10
CA ILE A 163 -10.14 13.02 -18.73
C ILE A 163 -8.62 12.88 -18.81
N PHE A 164 -8.09 11.75 -18.42
CA PHE A 164 -6.67 11.49 -18.54
C PHE A 164 -6.39 10.08 -19.08
N GLY A 165 -5.29 9.98 -19.81
CA GLY A 165 -4.75 8.72 -20.31
C GLY A 165 -3.24 8.68 -20.12
N LYS A 166 -2.73 7.53 -19.71
CA LYS A 166 -1.31 7.27 -19.51
C LYS A 166 -0.94 5.95 -20.17
N TRP A 167 0.08 5.99 -21.00
CA TRP A 167 0.61 4.80 -21.66
C TRP A 167 2.08 4.62 -21.31
N ASN A 168 2.42 3.47 -20.78
CA ASN A 168 3.77 3.12 -20.36
C ASN A 168 4.27 1.89 -21.12
N THR A 169 5.38 2.04 -21.83
CA THR A 169 6.03 0.95 -22.58
C THR A 169 7.18 0.28 -21.80
N GLY A 170 7.45 0.74 -20.59
CA GLY A 170 8.58 0.30 -19.77
C GLY A 170 9.86 1.11 -20.00
N LYS A 171 10.02 1.76 -21.16
CA LYS A 171 11.13 2.68 -21.45
C LYS A 171 10.67 4.12 -21.60
N SER A 172 9.43 4.30 -21.99
CA SER A 172 8.83 5.62 -22.22
C SER A 172 7.43 5.65 -21.63
N GLU A 173 7.09 6.78 -21.09
CA GLU A 173 5.76 7.08 -20.56
C GLU A 173 5.21 8.28 -21.32
N ILE A 174 3.98 8.17 -21.78
CA ILE A 174 3.23 9.24 -22.43
C ILE A 174 1.96 9.43 -21.61
N SER A 175 1.75 10.63 -21.11
CA SER A 175 0.51 11.03 -20.43
C SER A 175 -0.17 12.14 -21.23
N LEU A 176 -1.49 12.07 -21.26
CA LEU A 176 -2.34 13.10 -21.85
C LEU A 176 -3.49 13.35 -20.89
N SER A 177 -3.73 14.60 -20.57
CA SER A 177 -4.89 15.03 -19.79
C SER A 177 -5.60 16.17 -20.51
N TYR A 178 -6.91 16.23 -20.32
CA TYR A 178 -7.74 17.32 -20.78
C TYR A 178 -8.68 17.71 -19.66
N ASP A 179 -8.58 18.97 -19.25
CA ASP A 179 -9.39 19.57 -18.18
C ASP A 179 -10.43 20.51 -18.83
N PHE A 180 -11.67 20.37 -18.39
CA PHE A 180 -12.78 21.21 -18.80
C PHE A 180 -13.52 21.74 -17.58
N GLY A 181 -13.33 23.00 -17.28
CA GLY A 181 -14.06 23.72 -16.21
C GLY A 181 -15.15 24.60 -16.81
N TYR A 182 -16.33 24.62 -16.21
CA TYR A 182 -17.37 25.58 -16.52
C TYR A 182 -17.88 26.26 -15.25
N ASN A 183 -18.17 27.54 -15.37
CA ASN A 183 -18.69 28.35 -14.28
C ASN A 183 -19.82 29.19 -14.86
N ASP A 184 -21.00 29.13 -14.27
CA ASP A 184 -22.16 29.91 -14.66
C ASP A 184 -22.26 31.08 -13.66
N ASP A 185 -21.82 32.27 -14.12
CA ASP A 185 -21.88 33.54 -13.36
C ASP A 185 -23.33 34.08 -13.25
#